data_abefa931b91285cb5f650de5ca8fa17f
#
_entry.id   abefa931b91285cb5f650de5ca8fa17f
#
_cell.length_a   1.000
_cell.length_b   1.000
_cell.length_c   1.000
_cell.angle_alpha   90.00
_cell.angle_beta   90.00
_cell.angle_gamma   90.00
#
_symmetry.space_group_name_H-M   'P 1'
#
loop_
_entity.id
_entity.type
_entity.pdbx_description
1 polymer ?
#
loop_
_entity_poly.entity_id
_entity_poly.type
_entity_poly.pdbx_seq_one_letter_code
_entity_poly.pdbx_strand_id
1 'polypeptide(L)'
;MTLKTYLKKNFLVVNGQKHQISNLDYDISLLDWIRTRLNLKGTKEGCNEGDCGACAVLTLEKSNKTPKAINSCLVRLGQMIGKNIYTIEGIGNTKKMNPIQKSFVKNNASQCGFCTPGFIISSSTLFYSVKKIDDETIHDTLSGNLCRCTGYSPIVKAIKQVKKTKLQSPKFVDEDKSEKIEIGKTSYYHPRNLKSLSSILKKIKNFKFLSGGTDINLERA
;
A
#
# COMPACT_ATOMS: atom_id res chain seq x y z
N MET A 1 21.84 -38.41 0.70
CA MET A 1 20.83 -37.64 1.48
C MET A 1 20.71 -36.27 0.87
N THR A 2 19.78 -36.06 -0.02
CA THR A 2 19.60 -34.82 -0.79
C THR A 2 18.89 -33.79 0.08
N LEU A 3 19.61 -32.72 0.43
CA LEU A 3 19.06 -31.52 1.07
C LEU A 3 18.07 -30.84 0.11
N LYS A 4 16.82 -31.30 0.09
CA LYS A 4 15.71 -30.45 -0.33
C LYS A 4 15.43 -29.46 0.78
N THR A 5 16.25 -28.41 0.86
CA THR A 5 15.93 -27.22 1.63
C THR A 5 14.65 -26.65 0.98
N TYR A 6 13.51 -26.86 1.62
CA TYR A 6 12.27 -26.17 1.32
C TYR A 6 12.52 -24.68 1.60
N LEU A 7 13.02 -23.95 0.63
CA LEU A 7 12.95 -22.51 0.61
C LEU A 7 11.45 -22.19 0.61
N LYS A 8 10.89 -21.86 1.77
CA LYS A 8 9.55 -21.29 1.86
C LYS A 8 9.55 -20.06 0.95
N LYS A 9 8.83 -20.17 -0.16
CA LYS A 9 8.75 -19.11 -1.15
C LYS A 9 7.83 -18.03 -0.60
N ASN A 10 8.38 -17.09 0.17
CA ASN A 10 7.64 -15.94 0.64
C ASN A 10 7.15 -15.11 -0.54
N PHE A 11 5.90 -14.66 -0.49
CA PHE A 11 5.30 -13.88 -1.55
C PHE A 11 4.46 -12.72 -1.01
N LEU A 12 4.37 -11.67 -1.81
CA LEU A 12 3.35 -10.62 -1.67
C LEU A 12 2.35 -10.71 -2.81
N VAL A 13 1.12 -10.32 -2.53
CA VAL A 13 0.09 -10.20 -3.56
C VAL A 13 -0.02 -8.74 -3.97
N VAL A 14 0.29 -8.42 -5.23
CA VAL A 14 0.14 -7.08 -5.78
C VAL A 14 -0.79 -7.14 -7.00
N ASN A 15 -1.82 -6.31 -7.00
CA ASN A 15 -2.83 -6.24 -8.05
C ASN A 15 -3.45 -7.62 -8.40
N GLY A 16 -3.62 -8.46 -7.39
CA GLY A 16 -4.18 -9.80 -7.52
C GLY A 16 -3.19 -10.89 -7.98
N GLN A 17 -1.92 -10.55 -8.19
CA GLN A 17 -0.88 -11.48 -8.59
C GLN A 17 0.12 -11.74 -7.47
N LYS A 18 0.58 -12.99 -7.35
CA LYS A 18 1.61 -13.38 -6.37
C LYS A 18 3.01 -13.07 -6.93
N HIS A 19 3.81 -12.37 -6.14
CA HIS A 19 5.19 -12.04 -6.46
C HIS A 19 6.13 -12.55 -5.37
N GLN A 20 7.12 -13.32 -5.78
CA GLN A 20 8.13 -13.87 -4.86
C GLN A 20 9.05 -12.77 -4.33
N ILE A 21 9.37 -12.83 -3.02
CA ILE A 21 10.26 -11.88 -2.34
C ILE A 21 11.45 -12.58 -1.65
N SER A 22 11.60 -13.89 -1.83
CA SER A 22 12.59 -14.72 -1.12
C SER A 22 14.05 -14.50 -1.54
N ASN A 23 14.30 -13.78 -2.63
CA ASN A 23 15.65 -13.63 -3.21
C ASN A 23 16.08 -12.16 -3.28
N LEU A 24 15.68 -11.35 -2.29
CA LEU A 24 16.15 -9.97 -2.21
C LEU A 24 17.44 -9.91 -1.39
N ASP A 25 18.45 -9.31 -1.98
CA ASP A 25 19.79 -9.20 -1.36
C ASP A 25 19.80 -8.22 -0.17
N TYR A 26 18.84 -7.31 -0.12
CA TYR A 26 18.72 -6.29 0.92
C TYR A 26 17.26 -5.87 1.16
N ASP A 27 17.05 -5.29 2.33
CA ASP A 27 15.73 -4.78 2.73
C ASP A 27 15.45 -3.44 2.04
N ILE A 28 14.33 -3.37 1.34
CA ILE A 28 13.92 -2.18 0.57
C ILE A 28 12.51 -1.73 0.96
N SER A 29 12.18 -0.47 0.65
CA SER A 29 10.83 0.02 0.81
C SER A 29 9.84 -0.69 -0.13
N LEU A 30 8.57 -0.72 0.24
CA LEU A 30 7.51 -1.21 -0.65
C LEU A 30 7.46 -0.37 -1.93
N LEU A 31 7.69 0.95 -1.83
CA LEU A 31 7.73 1.87 -2.96
C LEU A 31 8.80 1.46 -3.97
N ASP A 32 10.04 1.30 -3.51
CA ASP A 32 11.16 0.92 -4.39
C ASP A 32 10.90 -0.40 -5.08
N TRP A 33 10.42 -1.38 -4.32
CA TRP A 33 10.13 -2.70 -4.87
C TRP A 33 9.05 -2.66 -5.95
N ILE A 34 7.94 -1.95 -5.70
CA ILE A 34 6.85 -1.75 -6.67
C ILE A 34 7.39 -1.09 -7.95
N ARG A 35 8.22 -0.06 -7.81
CA ARG A 35 8.69 0.72 -8.95
C ARG A 35 9.83 0.05 -9.71
N THR A 36 10.79 -0.57 -9.01
CA THR A 36 12.01 -1.11 -9.62
C THR A 36 11.92 -2.58 -9.98
N ARG A 37 11.23 -3.39 -9.18
CA ARG A 37 11.13 -4.84 -9.41
C ARG A 37 9.86 -5.24 -10.16
N LEU A 38 8.73 -4.59 -9.85
CA LEU A 38 7.47 -4.86 -10.55
C LEU A 38 7.23 -3.93 -11.75
N ASN A 39 8.04 -2.88 -11.90
CA ASN A 39 7.91 -1.85 -12.95
C ASN A 39 6.53 -1.15 -12.95
N LEU A 40 5.85 -1.09 -11.79
CA LEU A 40 4.57 -0.40 -11.59
C LEU A 40 4.85 1.06 -11.22
N LYS A 41 5.09 1.90 -12.21
CA LYS A 41 5.56 3.29 -12.05
C LYS A 41 4.44 4.32 -11.83
N GLY A 42 3.18 3.89 -11.80
CA GLY A 42 2.04 4.74 -11.44
C GLY A 42 2.10 5.22 -10.01
N THR A 43 2.58 4.39 -9.07
CA THR A 43 2.94 4.81 -7.72
C THR A 43 4.18 5.70 -7.78
N LYS A 44 4.09 6.95 -7.29
CA LYS A 44 5.14 7.97 -7.47
C LYS A 44 5.99 8.13 -6.23
N GLU A 45 7.27 8.44 -6.42
CA GLU A 45 8.18 8.85 -5.37
C GLU A 45 8.28 10.39 -5.37
N GLY A 46 7.70 11.03 -4.35
CA GLY A 46 7.77 12.48 -4.18
C GLY A 46 8.76 12.85 -3.08
N CYS A 47 8.34 12.78 -1.82
CA CYS A 47 9.17 13.16 -0.67
C CYS A 47 10.04 12.00 -0.14
N ASN A 48 9.62 10.76 -0.30
CA ASN A 48 10.22 9.55 0.27
C ASN A 48 10.29 9.51 1.82
N GLU A 49 9.50 10.36 2.49
CA GLU A 49 9.45 10.54 3.95
C GLU A 49 8.02 10.52 4.53
N GLY A 50 7.02 10.18 3.70
CA GLY A 50 5.64 9.96 4.15
C GLY A 50 4.71 11.17 4.08
N ASP A 51 5.17 12.37 3.69
CA ASP A 51 4.41 13.62 3.78
C ASP A 51 3.52 13.90 2.57
N CYS A 52 3.95 13.53 1.35
CA CYS A 52 3.29 14.02 0.14
C CYS A 52 2.16 13.12 -0.39
N GLY A 53 2.04 11.88 0.06
CA GLY A 53 1.02 10.92 -0.35
C GLY A 53 1.09 10.44 -1.81
N ALA A 54 2.09 10.87 -2.60
CA ALA A 54 2.22 10.46 -4.02
C ALA A 54 2.50 8.96 -4.17
N CYS A 55 3.04 8.32 -3.14
CA CYS A 55 3.36 6.91 -3.07
C CYS A 55 2.22 6.04 -2.50
N ALA A 56 1.04 6.59 -2.29
CA ALA A 56 -0.08 5.86 -1.69
C ALA A 56 -0.44 4.59 -2.48
N VAL A 57 -0.69 3.50 -1.75
CA VAL A 57 -1.22 2.24 -2.24
C VAL A 57 -2.34 1.75 -1.33
N LEU A 58 -3.27 0.93 -1.84
CA LEU A 58 -4.26 0.27 -1.00
C LEU A 58 -3.69 -1.02 -0.43
N THR A 59 -4.00 -1.29 0.81
CA THR A 59 -3.76 -2.58 1.46
C THR A 59 -5.07 -3.22 1.87
N LEU A 60 -5.14 -4.53 1.76
CA LEU A 60 -6.29 -5.33 2.15
C LEU A 60 -5.83 -6.55 2.95
N GLU A 61 -6.43 -6.74 4.11
CA GLU A 61 -6.19 -7.88 5.00
C GLU A 61 -7.39 -8.84 4.98
N LYS A 62 -7.15 -10.11 5.22
CA LYS A 62 -8.20 -11.12 5.27
C LYS A 62 -9.23 -10.85 6.37
N SER A 63 -8.75 -10.38 7.52
CA SER A 63 -9.57 -10.04 8.69
C SER A 63 -10.38 -8.77 8.50
N ASN A 64 -9.91 -7.85 7.65
CA ASN A 64 -10.57 -6.58 7.39
C ASN A 64 -10.73 -6.38 5.87
N LYS A 65 -11.98 -6.58 5.41
CA LYS A 65 -12.31 -6.44 3.98
C LYS A 65 -12.36 -5.00 3.47
N THR A 66 -12.13 -4.02 4.34
CA THR A 66 -12.09 -2.60 3.97
C THR A 66 -10.67 -2.21 3.62
N PRO A 67 -10.38 -1.81 2.36
CA PRO A 67 -9.07 -1.36 1.96
C PRO A 67 -8.64 -0.09 2.70
N LYS A 68 -7.36 0.00 3.04
CA LYS A 68 -6.75 1.18 3.65
C LYS A 68 -5.66 1.73 2.73
N ALA A 69 -5.57 3.06 2.62
CA ALA A 69 -4.44 3.70 1.95
C ALA A 69 -3.26 3.82 2.92
N ILE A 70 -2.06 3.52 2.42
CA ILE A 70 -0.81 3.70 3.17
C ILE A 70 0.26 4.31 2.26
N ASN A 71 1.21 5.03 2.84
CA ASN A 71 2.38 5.55 2.16
C ASN A 71 3.44 4.45 1.99
N SER A 72 3.63 3.96 0.78
CA SER A 72 4.53 2.83 0.50
C SER A 72 6.01 3.13 0.73
N CYS A 73 6.44 4.41 0.73
CA CYS A 73 7.80 4.81 1.05
C CYS A 73 8.19 4.52 2.51
N LEU A 74 7.22 4.60 3.44
CA LEU A 74 7.43 4.34 4.87
C LEU A 74 7.25 2.88 5.29
N VAL A 75 7.09 1.96 4.35
CA VAL A 75 6.76 0.57 4.64
C VAL A 75 7.79 -0.36 4.02
N ARG A 76 8.34 -1.27 4.82
CA ARG A 76 9.24 -2.32 4.35
C ARG A 76 8.45 -3.55 3.90
N LEU A 77 9.03 -4.31 2.96
CA LEU A 77 8.35 -5.50 2.40
C LEU A 77 7.94 -6.51 3.47
N GLY A 78 8.79 -6.70 4.47
CA GLY A 78 8.49 -7.61 5.58
C GLY A 78 7.22 -7.27 6.35
N GLN A 79 6.82 -5.98 6.44
CA GLN A 79 5.59 -5.55 7.11
C GLN A 79 4.32 -5.90 6.29
N MET A 80 4.47 -6.21 5.01
CA MET A 80 3.35 -6.45 4.09
C MET A 80 2.96 -7.92 3.96
N ILE A 81 3.66 -8.81 4.65
CA ILE A 81 3.33 -10.23 4.63
C ILE A 81 1.90 -10.47 5.12
N GLY A 82 1.19 -11.31 4.39
CA GLY A 82 -0.23 -11.61 4.66
C GLY A 82 -1.21 -10.57 4.15
N LYS A 83 -0.74 -9.46 3.57
CA LYS A 83 -1.59 -8.41 3.01
C LYS A 83 -1.61 -8.47 1.49
N ASN A 84 -2.72 -8.01 0.91
CA ASN A 84 -2.82 -7.78 -0.53
C ASN A 84 -2.68 -6.28 -0.79
N ILE A 85 -1.90 -5.92 -1.81
CA ILE A 85 -1.53 -4.56 -2.16
C ILE A 85 -2.16 -4.23 -3.51
N TYR A 86 -2.74 -3.04 -3.63
CA TYR A 86 -3.28 -2.53 -4.89
C TYR A 86 -2.70 -1.17 -5.19
N THR A 87 -2.02 -1.07 -6.33
CA THR A 87 -1.51 0.18 -6.88
C THR A 87 -2.57 0.84 -7.77
N ILE A 88 -2.27 2.02 -8.29
CA ILE A 88 -3.17 2.72 -9.21
C ILE A 88 -3.50 1.88 -10.45
N GLU A 89 -2.55 1.06 -10.92
CA GLU A 89 -2.73 0.16 -12.06
C GLU A 89 -3.71 -0.99 -11.73
N GLY A 90 -3.79 -1.38 -10.45
CA GLY A 90 -4.67 -2.46 -9.99
C GLY A 90 -6.12 -2.07 -9.77
N ILE A 91 -6.41 -0.76 -9.67
CA ILE A 91 -7.78 -0.27 -9.44
C ILE A 91 -8.46 0.28 -10.70
N GLY A 92 -7.73 0.37 -11.81
CA GLY A 92 -8.25 0.78 -13.11
C GLY A 92 -7.11 1.16 -14.07
N ASN A 93 -7.44 1.25 -15.35
CA ASN A 93 -6.50 1.60 -16.39
C ASN A 93 -7.17 2.45 -17.47
N THR A 94 -6.43 2.90 -18.49
CA THR A 94 -6.94 3.77 -19.55
C THR A 94 -8.10 3.18 -20.35
N LYS A 95 -8.16 1.85 -20.50
CA LYS A 95 -9.26 1.16 -21.20
C LYS A 95 -10.48 0.94 -20.30
N LYS A 96 -10.25 0.77 -18.99
CA LYS A 96 -11.30 0.51 -18.00
C LYS A 96 -11.06 1.35 -16.72
N MET A 97 -11.29 2.65 -16.87
CA MET A 97 -11.19 3.59 -15.75
C MET A 97 -12.28 3.30 -14.71
N ASN A 98 -11.90 3.35 -13.42
CA ASN A 98 -12.88 3.36 -12.35
C ASN A 98 -13.63 4.70 -12.27
N PRO A 99 -14.76 4.79 -11.53
CA PRO A 99 -15.56 6.03 -11.44
C PRO A 99 -14.77 7.24 -10.95
N ILE A 100 -13.80 7.08 -10.04
CA ILE A 100 -12.98 8.18 -9.54
C ILE A 100 -12.05 8.68 -10.64
N GLN A 101 -11.34 7.78 -11.33
CA GLN A 101 -10.48 8.13 -12.46
C GLN A 101 -11.26 8.90 -13.55
N LYS A 102 -12.47 8.41 -13.89
CA LYS A 102 -13.34 9.11 -14.86
C LYS A 102 -13.72 10.50 -14.39
N SER A 103 -14.04 10.66 -13.09
CA SER A 103 -14.40 11.95 -12.52
C SER A 103 -13.23 12.93 -12.50
N PHE A 104 -12.02 12.44 -12.21
CA PHE A 104 -10.79 13.26 -12.27
C PHE A 104 -10.55 13.80 -13.68
N VAL A 105 -10.68 12.97 -14.70
CA VAL A 105 -10.57 13.41 -16.11
C VAL A 105 -11.64 14.44 -16.44
N LYS A 106 -12.91 14.15 -16.12
CA LYS A 106 -14.04 15.03 -16.43
C LYS A 106 -13.93 16.42 -15.78
N ASN A 107 -13.35 16.52 -14.58
CA ASN A 107 -13.24 17.75 -13.81
C ASN A 107 -11.88 18.44 -13.94
N ASN A 108 -11.01 18.01 -14.85
CA ASN A 108 -9.65 18.52 -14.98
C ASN A 108 -8.89 18.54 -13.64
N ALA A 109 -9.10 17.48 -12.82
CA ALA A 109 -8.51 17.34 -11.49
C ALA A 109 -7.03 16.90 -11.53
N SER A 110 -6.39 17.00 -12.67
CA SER A 110 -4.99 16.67 -12.90
C SER A 110 -4.39 17.69 -13.86
N GLN A 111 -3.17 18.19 -13.55
CA GLN A 111 -2.38 19.03 -14.44
C GLN A 111 -1.09 18.30 -14.80
N CYS A 112 -0.01 18.40 -14.01
CA CYS A 112 1.22 17.64 -14.27
C CYS A 112 1.04 16.12 -14.09
N GLY A 113 0.03 15.67 -13.34
CA GLY A 113 -0.32 14.26 -13.15
C GLY A 113 0.49 13.52 -12.08
N PHE A 114 1.52 14.15 -11.50
CA PHE A 114 2.42 13.46 -10.58
C PHE A 114 1.74 13.01 -9.29
N CYS A 115 0.94 13.86 -8.64
CA CYS A 115 0.20 13.55 -7.42
C CYS A 115 -1.09 12.75 -7.66
N THR A 116 -1.59 12.74 -8.89
CA THR A 116 -2.92 12.19 -9.25
C THR A 116 -3.12 10.73 -8.82
N PRO A 117 -2.17 9.80 -9.01
CA PRO A 117 -2.32 8.43 -8.54
C PRO A 117 -2.56 8.34 -7.03
N GLY A 118 -1.79 9.10 -6.23
CA GLY A 118 -1.95 9.12 -4.79
C GLY A 118 -3.33 9.61 -4.36
N PHE A 119 -3.81 10.73 -4.93
CA PHE A 119 -5.16 11.24 -4.65
C PHE A 119 -6.25 10.25 -5.01
N ILE A 120 -6.14 9.55 -6.13
CA ILE A 120 -7.12 8.53 -6.54
C ILE A 120 -7.12 7.36 -5.57
N ILE A 121 -5.95 6.89 -5.14
CA ILE A 121 -5.82 5.82 -4.13
C ILE A 121 -6.46 6.24 -2.80
N SER A 122 -6.10 7.40 -2.25
CA SER A 122 -6.65 7.90 -0.99
C SER A 122 -8.17 8.10 -1.09
N SER A 123 -8.65 8.75 -2.16
CA SER A 123 -10.08 8.95 -2.38
C SER A 123 -10.86 7.64 -2.49
N SER A 124 -10.25 6.57 -3.00
CA SER A 124 -10.92 5.27 -3.14
C SER A 124 -11.40 4.72 -1.81
N THR A 125 -10.70 5.02 -0.71
CA THR A 125 -11.08 4.55 0.63
C THR A 125 -12.45 5.08 1.07
N LEU A 126 -12.82 6.30 0.68
CA LEU A 126 -14.14 6.89 0.96
C LEU A 126 -15.28 6.02 0.43
N PHE A 127 -15.09 5.43 -0.75
CA PHE A 127 -16.14 4.66 -1.42
C PHE A 127 -16.21 3.21 -0.96
N TYR A 128 -15.19 2.72 -0.25
CA TYR A 128 -15.18 1.38 0.34
C TYR A 128 -15.65 1.35 1.79
N SER A 129 -15.42 2.42 2.56
CA SER A 129 -15.55 2.40 4.02
C SER A 129 -16.57 3.41 4.58
N VAL A 130 -16.82 4.52 3.91
CA VAL A 130 -17.59 5.64 4.47
C VAL A 130 -19.03 5.63 4.00
N LYS A 131 -19.97 5.72 4.96
CA LYS A 131 -21.40 5.78 4.66
C LYS A 131 -21.83 7.14 4.09
N LYS A 132 -21.25 8.22 4.59
CA LYS A 132 -21.53 9.60 4.17
C LYS A 132 -20.25 10.23 3.68
N ILE A 133 -20.26 10.76 2.46
CA ILE A 133 -19.14 11.50 1.86
C ILE A 133 -19.57 12.97 1.83
N ASP A 134 -19.06 13.74 2.77
CA ASP A 134 -19.22 15.19 2.87
C ASP A 134 -17.86 15.88 2.78
N ASP A 135 -17.84 17.21 2.90
CA ASP A 135 -16.62 18.00 2.75
C ASP A 135 -15.59 17.65 3.81
N GLU A 136 -16.00 17.46 5.04
CA GLU A 136 -15.12 17.10 6.15
C GLU A 136 -14.42 15.76 5.88
N THR A 137 -15.17 14.70 5.57
CA THR A 137 -14.59 13.39 5.27
C THR A 137 -13.71 13.39 4.03
N ILE A 138 -13.99 14.23 3.04
CA ILE A 138 -13.12 14.40 1.86
C ILE A 138 -11.82 15.07 2.28
N HIS A 139 -11.87 16.18 3.02
CA HIS A 139 -10.68 16.91 3.45
C HIS A 139 -9.78 16.05 4.36
N ASP A 140 -10.37 15.35 5.33
CA ASP A 140 -9.65 14.41 6.20
C ASP A 140 -8.93 13.33 5.41
N THR A 141 -9.64 12.71 4.44
CA THR A 141 -9.06 11.65 3.61
C THR A 141 -7.91 12.15 2.74
N LEU A 142 -7.96 13.41 2.30
CA LEU A 142 -6.95 14.00 1.43
C LEU A 142 -5.83 14.73 2.18
N SER A 143 -5.92 14.87 3.49
CA SER A 143 -4.97 15.65 4.31
C SER A 143 -3.51 15.18 4.16
N GLY A 144 -3.29 13.90 3.89
CA GLY A 144 -1.97 13.33 3.62
C GLY A 144 -1.52 13.39 2.15
N ASN A 145 -2.21 14.15 1.28
CA ASN A 145 -1.86 14.26 -0.14
C ASN A 145 -1.55 15.71 -0.54
N LEU A 146 -0.41 15.92 -1.19
CA LEU A 146 0.02 17.25 -1.65
C LEU A 146 -0.11 17.40 -3.17
N CYS A 147 -0.64 18.57 -3.59
CA CYS A 147 -0.69 18.97 -4.99
C CYS A 147 -0.24 20.43 -5.13
N ARG A 148 0.77 20.68 -5.97
CA ARG A 148 1.27 22.03 -6.24
C ARG A 148 0.53 22.76 -7.38
N CYS A 149 -0.10 22.00 -8.28
CA CYS A 149 -0.60 22.55 -9.55
C CYS A 149 -2.05 23.00 -9.51
N THR A 150 -2.97 22.16 -8.93
CA THR A 150 -4.42 22.31 -9.13
C THR A 150 -5.11 23.27 -8.17
N GLY A 151 -4.45 23.61 -7.04
CA GLY A 151 -5.10 24.35 -5.95
C GLY A 151 -6.20 23.55 -5.23
N TYR A 152 -6.22 22.22 -5.38
CA TYR A 152 -7.12 21.24 -4.73
C TYR A 152 -8.59 21.29 -5.14
N SER A 153 -9.15 22.46 -5.44
CA SER A 153 -10.58 22.65 -5.74
C SER A 153 -11.11 21.69 -6.83
N PRO A 154 -10.43 21.50 -7.99
CA PRO A 154 -10.87 20.54 -8.98
C PRO A 154 -10.84 19.09 -8.48
N ILE A 155 -9.89 18.74 -7.59
CA ILE A 155 -9.79 17.40 -6.98
C ILE A 155 -11.00 17.13 -6.08
N VAL A 156 -11.29 18.06 -5.15
CA VAL A 156 -12.44 17.97 -4.25
C VAL A 156 -13.75 17.88 -5.05
N LYS A 157 -13.90 18.74 -6.08
CA LYS A 157 -15.06 18.72 -6.99
C LYS A 157 -15.19 17.37 -7.70
N ALA A 158 -14.09 16.79 -8.16
CA ALA A 158 -14.11 15.49 -8.83
C ALA A 158 -14.62 14.39 -7.88
N ILE A 159 -14.17 14.39 -6.63
CA ILE A 159 -14.60 13.40 -5.62
C ILE A 159 -16.11 13.55 -5.32
N LYS A 160 -16.58 14.79 -5.10
CA LYS A 160 -18.00 15.07 -4.86
C LYS A 160 -18.92 14.60 -5.98
N GLN A 161 -18.43 14.61 -7.22
CA GLN A 161 -19.21 14.20 -8.39
C GLN A 161 -19.20 12.70 -8.66
N VAL A 162 -18.40 11.92 -7.94
CA VAL A 162 -18.46 10.47 -8.04
C VAL A 162 -19.78 10.02 -7.42
N LYS A 163 -20.71 9.59 -8.27
CA LYS A 163 -21.93 8.95 -7.79
C LYS A 163 -21.55 7.76 -6.91
N LYS A 164 -22.28 7.53 -5.81
CA LYS A 164 -22.12 6.38 -4.89
C LYS A 164 -22.45 5.04 -5.57
N THR A 165 -22.04 4.84 -6.80
CA THR A 165 -22.01 3.53 -7.41
C THR A 165 -20.91 2.75 -6.67
N LYS A 166 -21.27 1.62 -6.08
CA LYS A 166 -20.33 0.73 -5.41
C LYS A 166 -19.09 0.54 -6.28
N LEU A 167 -17.98 1.18 -5.89
CA LEU A 167 -16.69 0.77 -6.41
C LEU A 167 -16.52 -0.70 -6.06
N GLN A 168 -16.19 -1.51 -7.05
CA GLN A 168 -15.81 -2.89 -6.75
C GLN A 168 -14.58 -2.84 -5.84
N SER A 169 -14.76 -3.24 -4.59
CA SER A 169 -13.66 -3.39 -3.66
C SER A 169 -12.64 -4.36 -4.25
N PRO A 170 -11.35 -4.05 -4.13
CA PRO A 170 -10.29 -5.00 -4.46
C PRO A 170 -10.55 -6.33 -3.74
N LYS A 171 -10.30 -7.44 -4.42
CA LYS A 171 -10.54 -8.78 -3.86
C LYS A 171 -9.30 -9.22 -3.08
N PHE A 172 -9.52 -9.76 -1.89
CA PHE A 172 -8.47 -10.51 -1.20
C PHE A 172 -8.23 -11.83 -1.95
N VAL A 173 -7.00 -12.07 -2.39
CA VAL A 173 -6.65 -13.26 -3.20
C VAL A 173 -6.06 -14.35 -2.32
N ASP A 174 -4.98 -14.05 -1.59
CA ASP A 174 -4.27 -15.02 -0.76
C ASP A 174 -3.35 -14.31 0.25
N GLU A 175 -2.86 -15.04 1.25
CA GLU A 175 -1.94 -14.54 2.26
C GLU A 175 -0.74 -15.48 2.44
N ASP A 176 0.45 -14.92 2.56
CA ASP A 176 1.59 -15.66 3.12
C ASP A 176 1.42 -15.76 4.63
N LYS A 177 1.37 -16.98 5.14
CA LYS A 177 1.18 -17.27 6.57
C LYS A 177 2.49 -17.49 7.33
N SER A 178 3.61 -17.15 6.75
CA SER A 178 4.91 -17.33 7.38
C SER A 178 5.03 -16.48 8.65
N GLU A 179 5.49 -17.10 9.74
CA GLU A 179 5.77 -16.38 10.98
C GLU A 179 7.17 -15.76 11.00
N LYS A 180 8.07 -16.20 10.10
CA LYS A 180 9.41 -15.65 9.91
C LYS A 180 9.70 -15.47 8.44
N ILE A 181 10.29 -14.33 8.09
CA ILE A 181 10.75 -13.99 6.74
C ILE A 181 12.13 -13.38 6.85
N GLU A 182 12.97 -13.69 5.90
CA GLU A 182 14.30 -13.11 5.75
C GLU A 182 14.38 -12.31 4.45
N ILE A 183 14.80 -11.05 4.54
CA ILE A 183 15.03 -10.15 3.42
C ILE A 183 16.41 -9.57 3.58
N GLY A 184 17.36 -9.97 2.74
CA GLY A 184 18.76 -9.65 2.92
C GLY A 184 19.25 -10.12 4.29
N LYS A 185 19.77 -9.20 5.10
CA LYS A 185 20.24 -9.46 6.46
C LYS A 185 19.19 -9.25 7.55
N THR A 186 17.95 -8.85 7.18
CA THR A 186 16.88 -8.53 8.11
C THR A 186 15.92 -9.71 8.26
N SER A 187 15.65 -10.12 9.50
CA SER A 187 14.62 -11.12 9.80
C SER A 187 13.38 -10.42 10.35
N TYR A 188 12.23 -10.66 9.73
CA TYR A 188 10.92 -10.20 10.19
C TYR A 188 10.18 -11.35 10.83
N TYR A 189 9.59 -11.10 12.01
CA TYR A 189 8.80 -12.07 12.75
C TYR A 189 7.37 -11.55 12.89
N HIS A 190 6.39 -12.41 12.54
CA HIS A 190 4.96 -12.12 12.57
C HIS A 190 4.26 -13.08 13.53
N PRO A 191 4.38 -12.89 14.86
CA PRO A 191 3.73 -13.76 15.84
C PRO A 191 2.22 -13.63 15.71
N ARG A 192 1.50 -14.75 15.67
CA ARG A 192 0.05 -14.77 15.49
C ARG A 192 -0.73 -14.71 16.80
N ASN A 193 -0.06 -14.93 17.91
CA ASN A 193 -0.62 -14.89 19.26
C ASN A 193 0.48 -14.69 20.30
N LEU A 194 0.07 -14.44 21.55
CA LEU A 194 1.01 -14.22 22.65
C LEU A 194 1.93 -15.40 22.93
N LYS A 195 1.48 -16.64 22.70
CA LYS A 195 2.29 -17.84 22.90
C LYS A 195 3.44 -17.91 21.87
N SER A 196 3.15 -17.64 20.58
CA SER A 196 4.19 -17.58 19.54
C SER A 196 5.14 -16.40 19.78
N LEU A 197 4.63 -15.22 20.18
CA LEU A 197 5.46 -14.07 20.57
C LEU A 197 6.43 -14.45 21.69
N SER A 198 5.93 -14.99 22.81
CA SER A 198 6.78 -15.42 23.94
C SER A 198 7.85 -16.42 23.51
N SER A 199 7.50 -17.36 22.64
CA SER A 199 8.42 -18.36 22.09
C SER A 199 9.54 -17.74 21.26
N ILE A 200 9.22 -16.70 20.47
CA ILE A 200 10.18 -15.95 19.65
C ILE A 200 11.11 -15.15 20.57
N LEU A 201 10.58 -14.39 21.52
CA LEU A 201 11.35 -13.53 22.43
C LEU A 201 12.35 -14.31 23.29
N LYS A 202 12.05 -15.57 23.65
CA LYS A 202 13.02 -16.44 24.35
C LYS A 202 14.25 -16.78 23.53
N LYS A 203 14.15 -16.74 22.18
CA LYS A 203 15.23 -17.14 21.25
C LYS A 203 16.03 -15.98 20.71
N ILE A 204 15.47 -14.78 20.70
CA ILE A 204 16.07 -13.61 20.06
C ILE A 204 16.41 -12.56 21.12
N LYS A 205 17.68 -12.15 21.15
CA LYS A 205 18.16 -11.15 22.13
C LYS A 205 18.09 -9.71 21.60
N ASN A 206 18.41 -9.52 20.30
CA ASN A 206 18.44 -8.20 19.66
C ASN A 206 17.30 -8.07 18.67
N PHE A 207 16.29 -7.29 19.02
CA PHE A 207 15.13 -7.03 18.16
C PHE A 207 14.58 -5.63 18.40
N LYS A 208 13.83 -5.13 17.43
CA LYS A 208 12.97 -3.94 17.56
C LYS A 208 11.54 -4.36 17.29
N PHE A 209 10.59 -3.84 18.07
CA PHE A 209 9.18 -3.94 17.75
C PHE A 209 8.86 -2.95 16.65
N LEU A 210 8.13 -3.42 15.65
CA LEU A 210 7.72 -2.63 14.48
C LEU A 210 6.20 -2.65 14.38
N SER A 211 5.56 -1.49 14.57
CA SER A 211 4.13 -1.29 14.32
C SER A 211 3.94 -0.58 12.98
N GLY A 212 3.63 0.73 12.96
CA GLY A 212 3.56 1.51 11.71
C GLY A 212 4.93 1.68 11.03
N GLY A 213 5.97 1.83 11.83
CA GLY A 213 7.35 1.93 11.35
C GLY A 213 7.71 3.28 10.75
N THR A 214 6.91 4.32 10.98
CA THR A 214 7.07 5.63 10.36
C THR A 214 8.40 6.31 10.67
N ASP A 215 8.95 6.14 11.87
CA ASP A 215 10.27 6.64 12.23
C ASP A 215 11.40 5.64 11.88
N ILE A 216 11.24 4.38 12.32
CA ILE A 216 12.27 3.35 12.14
C ILE A 216 12.62 3.15 10.67
N ASN A 217 11.65 3.29 9.78
CA ASN A 217 11.87 3.09 8.36
C ASN A 217 12.56 4.28 7.68
N LEU A 218 12.44 5.49 8.25
CA LEU A 218 13.19 6.68 7.80
C LEU A 218 14.68 6.59 8.15
N GLU A 219 15.04 6.04 9.32
CA GLU A 219 16.44 5.87 9.73
C GLU A 219 17.27 4.99 8.77
N ARG A 220 16.62 4.26 7.85
CA ARG A 220 17.24 3.32 6.90
C ARG A 220 17.20 3.78 5.44
N ALA A 221 16.71 5.00 5.20
CA ALA A 221 16.62 5.57 3.85
C ALA A 221 17.97 6.04 3.32
#